data_3e12b1c7c5112d9ae0b2e9fb2f33bb2d
#
_entry.id   3e12b1c7c5112d9ae0b2e9fb2f33bb2d
#
_cell.length_a   1.000
_cell.length_b   1.000
_cell.length_c   1.000
_cell.angle_alpha   90.00
_cell.angle_beta   90.00
_cell.angle_gamma   90.00
#
_symmetry.space_group_name_H-M   'P 1'
#
loop_
_entity.id
_entity.type
_entity.pdbx_description
1 polymer ?
#
loop_
_entity_poly.entity_id
_entity_poly.type
_entity_poly.pdbx_seq_one_letter_code
_entity_poly.pdbx_strand_id
1 'polypeptide(L)'
;MTSDNDRPAETAGRSRNEGQDSGRERISRAAYELFSREGVRAVGVDAVIARAGTAKMTLYRNFSSKDDLIIEFLRRREELWTRDWLKAESMRRGQTPREQLLAIFDVFAEWFGRPDFEGCSFLTTMIEINDREHPVHQAAVGHLVNIRSYIEKLAAEAGVGDVDSFARQWHILMKGSIMAAHEGDTAAAVRARELGELLLREHGCLPARALRPPLGTRVSRGRVSQPLASSPRPGW
;
A
#
# COMPACT_ATOMS: atom_id res chain seq x y z
N MET A 1 15.50 -75.78 -4.59
CA MET A 1 14.77 -75.45 -3.36
C MET A 1 15.16 -74.02 -3.04
N THR A 2 14.45 -73.14 -3.61
CA THR A 2 13.68 -71.98 -3.17
C THR A 2 14.39 -71.10 -2.19
N SER A 3 14.81 -69.97 -2.65
CA SER A 3 14.81 -68.74 -1.85
C SER A 3 14.64 -67.56 -2.79
N ASP A 4 13.47 -67.11 -2.74
CA ASP A 4 12.96 -65.86 -3.26
C ASP A 4 13.68 -64.73 -2.57
N ASN A 5 14.20 -63.76 -3.30
CA ASN A 5 14.69 -62.51 -2.77
C ASN A 5 14.13 -61.37 -3.56
N ASP A 6 12.86 -61.12 -3.25
CA ASP A 6 12.11 -59.98 -3.76
C ASP A 6 12.46 -58.77 -2.87
N ARG A 7 13.20 -57.83 -3.38
CA ARG A 7 13.39 -56.48 -2.80
C ARG A 7 12.75 -55.48 -3.73
N PRO A 8 11.74 -54.76 -3.30
CA PRO A 8 11.25 -53.62 -4.07
C PRO A 8 12.27 -52.50 -4.05
N ALA A 9 12.58 -51.97 -5.24
CA ALA A 9 13.37 -50.79 -5.46
C ALA A 9 12.73 -49.58 -4.77
N GLU A 10 13.41 -49.04 -3.79
CA GLU A 10 13.13 -47.75 -3.20
C GLU A 10 13.29 -46.66 -4.24
N THR A 11 12.19 -46.02 -4.56
CA THR A 11 12.08 -44.79 -5.35
C THR A 11 12.75 -43.63 -4.61
N ALA A 12 14.05 -43.49 -4.79
CA ALA A 12 14.82 -42.29 -4.46
C ALA A 12 14.54 -41.22 -5.51
N GLY A 13 13.50 -40.44 -5.31
CA GLY A 13 13.15 -39.37 -6.25
C GLY A 13 12.17 -38.39 -5.70
N ARG A 14 12.58 -37.57 -4.73
CA ARG A 14 11.98 -36.23 -4.46
C ARG A 14 12.62 -35.60 -3.24
N SER A 15 13.81 -35.04 -3.42
CA SER A 15 14.34 -34.01 -2.51
C SER A 15 15.46 -33.28 -3.24
N ARG A 16 15.09 -32.45 -4.18
CA ARG A 16 15.99 -31.44 -4.77
C ARG A 16 15.18 -30.20 -5.05
N ASN A 17 15.40 -29.20 -4.26
CA ASN A 17 15.18 -27.79 -4.54
C ASN A 17 14.35 -26.99 -3.50
N GLU A 18 14.62 -27.18 -2.24
CA GLU A 18 14.27 -26.21 -1.19
C GLU A 18 15.54 -25.44 -0.81
N GLY A 19 15.96 -24.46 -1.62
CA GLY A 19 17.14 -23.64 -1.27
C GLY A 19 17.77 -22.82 -2.38
N GLN A 20 17.37 -23.01 -3.64
CA GLN A 20 17.96 -22.24 -4.74
C GLN A 20 16.86 -21.57 -5.54
N ASP A 21 16.74 -20.24 -5.40
CA ASP A 21 15.82 -19.44 -6.20
C ASP A 21 15.90 -19.82 -7.68
N SER A 22 14.76 -20.07 -8.31
CA SER A 22 14.71 -20.35 -9.75
C SER A 22 15.31 -19.19 -10.55
N GLY A 23 15.80 -19.45 -11.77
CA GLY A 23 16.28 -18.39 -12.63
C GLY A 23 15.24 -17.30 -12.87
N ARG A 24 13.96 -17.67 -12.94
CA ARG A 24 12.84 -16.73 -13.02
C ARG A 24 12.77 -15.81 -11.80
N GLU A 25 12.84 -16.37 -10.60
CA GLU A 25 12.73 -15.60 -9.36
C GLU A 25 13.92 -14.63 -9.18
N ARG A 26 15.14 -15.07 -9.51
CA ARG A 26 16.32 -14.18 -9.48
C ARG A 26 16.20 -13.01 -10.45
N ILE A 27 15.69 -13.26 -11.67
CA ILE A 27 15.45 -12.22 -12.68
C ILE A 27 14.35 -11.27 -12.22
N SER A 28 13.22 -11.79 -11.71
CA SER A 28 12.11 -10.96 -11.21
C SER A 28 12.54 -10.07 -10.06
N ARG A 29 13.35 -10.59 -9.12
CA ARG A 29 13.88 -9.81 -8.00
C ARG A 29 14.85 -8.72 -8.47
N ALA A 30 15.78 -9.06 -9.37
CA ALA A 30 16.72 -8.09 -9.94
C ALA A 30 15.98 -6.98 -10.71
N ALA A 31 14.98 -7.35 -11.50
CA ALA A 31 14.13 -6.38 -12.21
C ALA A 31 13.37 -5.48 -11.24
N TYR A 32 12.80 -6.05 -10.17
CA TYR A 32 12.11 -5.29 -9.14
C TYR A 32 13.03 -4.23 -8.50
N GLU A 33 14.23 -4.61 -8.09
CA GLU A 33 15.20 -3.71 -7.47
C GLU A 33 15.62 -2.57 -8.41
N LEU A 34 15.92 -2.89 -9.67
CA LEU A 34 16.41 -1.91 -10.64
C LEU A 34 15.28 -1.00 -11.14
N PHE A 35 14.13 -1.57 -11.54
CA PHE A 35 13.01 -0.77 -12.06
C PHE A 35 12.40 0.15 -11.01
N SER A 36 12.37 -0.26 -9.74
CA SER A 36 11.90 0.59 -8.66
C SER A 36 12.75 1.85 -8.47
N ARG A 37 14.08 1.72 -8.57
CA ARG A 37 15.02 2.81 -8.31
C ARG A 37 15.31 3.71 -9.50
N GLU A 38 15.44 3.09 -10.67
CA GLU A 38 15.98 3.77 -11.86
C GLU A 38 14.91 4.01 -12.93
N GLY A 39 13.71 3.42 -12.75
CA GLY A 39 12.63 3.46 -13.73
C GLY A 39 12.78 2.39 -14.82
N VAL A 40 11.67 2.11 -15.51
CA VAL A 40 11.64 1.01 -16.48
C VAL A 40 12.32 1.38 -17.80
N ARG A 41 12.41 2.68 -18.13
CA ARG A 41 12.99 3.14 -19.38
C ARG A 41 14.52 3.11 -19.35
N ALA A 42 15.13 3.52 -18.24
CA ALA A 42 16.57 3.61 -18.08
C ALA A 42 17.25 2.23 -17.97
N VAL A 43 16.58 1.25 -17.36
CA VAL A 43 17.15 -0.07 -17.12
C VAL A 43 17.05 -0.97 -18.35
N GLY A 44 18.18 -1.42 -18.87
CA GLY A 44 18.27 -2.41 -19.95
C GLY A 44 18.20 -3.86 -19.45
N VAL A 45 17.82 -4.79 -20.31
CA VAL A 45 17.77 -6.24 -19.96
C VAL A 45 19.14 -6.79 -19.56
N ASP A 46 20.24 -6.28 -20.12
CA ASP A 46 21.58 -6.73 -19.77
C ASP A 46 21.96 -6.35 -18.32
N ALA A 47 21.51 -5.20 -17.83
CA ALA A 47 21.67 -4.81 -16.42
C ALA A 47 20.91 -5.76 -15.48
N VAL A 48 19.69 -6.16 -15.84
CA VAL A 48 18.91 -7.13 -15.09
C VAL A 48 19.59 -8.50 -15.07
N ILE A 49 20.11 -8.97 -16.22
CA ILE A 49 20.84 -10.23 -16.34
C ILE A 49 22.08 -10.23 -15.43
N ALA A 50 22.87 -9.16 -15.48
CA ALA A 50 24.05 -8.99 -14.65
C ALA A 50 23.70 -9.00 -13.16
N ARG A 51 22.66 -8.24 -12.75
CA ARG A 51 22.18 -8.17 -11.37
C ARG A 51 21.63 -9.50 -10.87
N ALA A 52 20.94 -10.26 -11.73
CA ALA A 52 20.37 -11.57 -11.42
C ALA A 52 21.43 -12.68 -11.35
N GLY A 53 22.64 -12.47 -11.88
CA GLY A 53 23.67 -13.49 -12.01
C GLY A 53 23.19 -14.67 -12.87
N THR A 54 22.53 -14.39 -14.02
CA THR A 54 21.98 -15.40 -14.92
C THR A 54 22.54 -15.26 -16.33
N ALA A 55 22.36 -16.31 -17.15
CA ALA A 55 22.67 -16.22 -18.57
C ALA A 55 21.51 -15.54 -19.33
N LYS A 56 21.82 -14.84 -20.43
CA LYS A 56 20.84 -14.17 -21.32
C LYS A 56 19.72 -15.13 -21.77
N MET A 57 20.06 -16.36 -22.12
CA MET A 57 19.10 -17.40 -22.48
C MET A 57 18.12 -17.74 -21.35
N THR A 58 18.54 -17.61 -20.10
CA THR A 58 17.65 -17.84 -18.94
C THR A 58 16.59 -16.76 -18.87
N LEU A 59 16.94 -15.50 -19.15
CA LEU A 59 15.95 -14.42 -19.20
C LEU A 59 14.91 -14.69 -20.28
N TYR A 60 15.33 -14.89 -21.53
CA TYR A 60 14.41 -15.05 -22.65
C TYR A 60 13.60 -16.37 -22.62
N ARG A 61 14.04 -17.37 -21.87
CA ARG A 61 13.23 -18.57 -21.60
C ARG A 61 12.07 -18.28 -20.64
N ASN A 62 12.20 -17.29 -19.79
CA ASN A 62 11.21 -16.96 -18.76
C ASN A 62 10.35 -15.74 -19.09
N PHE A 63 10.89 -14.81 -19.88
CA PHE A 63 10.25 -13.56 -20.28
C PHE A 63 10.57 -13.32 -21.75
N SER A 64 9.53 -13.25 -22.60
CA SER A 64 9.71 -13.14 -24.05
C SER A 64 10.20 -11.76 -24.48
N SER A 65 9.99 -10.74 -23.65
CA SER A 65 10.38 -9.35 -23.91
C SER A 65 10.74 -8.59 -22.63
N LYS A 66 11.29 -7.38 -22.78
CA LYS A 66 11.44 -6.44 -21.67
C LYS A 66 10.07 -6.02 -21.11
N ASP A 67 9.07 -5.90 -21.98
CA ASP A 67 7.72 -5.50 -21.58
C ASP A 67 7.07 -6.54 -20.67
N ASP A 68 7.23 -7.84 -20.98
CA ASP A 68 6.75 -8.92 -20.11
C ASP A 68 7.41 -8.86 -18.72
N LEU A 69 8.69 -8.52 -18.69
CA LEU A 69 9.43 -8.36 -17.44
C LEU A 69 8.94 -7.14 -16.64
N ILE A 70 8.61 -6.04 -17.33
CA ILE A 70 8.03 -4.84 -16.69
C ILE A 70 6.62 -5.14 -16.16
N ILE A 71 5.78 -5.85 -16.91
CA ILE A 71 4.45 -6.26 -16.46
C ILE A 71 4.54 -7.15 -15.21
N GLU A 72 5.49 -8.09 -15.18
CA GLU A 72 5.75 -8.91 -13.99
C GLU A 72 6.22 -8.07 -12.80
N PHE A 73 7.07 -7.08 -13.02
CA PHE A 73 7.47 -6.11 -11.99
C PHE A 73 6.27 -5.37 -11.39
N LEU A 74 5.37 -4.84 -12.24
CA LEU A 74 4.17 -4.12 -11.79
C LEU A 74 3.22 -5.05 -11.01
N ARG A 75 3.04 -6.29 -11.47
CA ARG A 75 2.24 -7.31 -10.79
C ARG A 75 2.78 -7.60 -9.39
N ARG A 76 4.09 -7.82 -9.28
CA ARG A 76 4.77 -8.04 -8.01
C ARG A 76 4.70 -6.82 -7.08
N ARG A 77 4.80 -5.61 -7.65
CA ARG A 77 4.62 -4.36 -6.90
C ARG A 77 3.22 -4.25 -6.32
N GLU A 78 2.18 -4.62 -7.06
CA GLU A 78 0.81 -4.65 -6.55
C GLU A 78 0.66 -5.64 -5.39
N GLU A 79 1.18 -6.84 -5.52
CA GLU A 79 1.11 -7.85 -4.45
C GLU A 79 1.77 -7.35 -3.18
N LEU A 80 3.05 -6.99 -3.26
CA LEU A 80 3.85 -6.63 -2.09
C LEU A 80 3.41 -5.30 -1.48
N TRP A 81 3.13 -4.29 -2.31
CA TRP A 81 2.89 -2.94 -1.84
C TRP A 81 1.41 -2.63 -1.65
N THR A 82 0.54 -2.97 -2.61
CA THR A 82 -0.87 -2.60 -2.53
C THR A 82 -1.64 -3.57 -1.65
N ARG A 83 -1.48 -4.89 -1.84
CA ARG A 83 -2.26 -5.91 -1.12
C ARG A 83 -1.68 -6.19 0.25
N ASP A 84 -0.39 -6.57 0.32
CA ASP A 84 0.22 -7.10 1.53
C ASP A 84 0.57 -5.99 2.52
N TRP A 85 0.81 -4.77 2.03
CA TRP A 85 1.19 -3.68 2.92
C TRP A 85 0.10 -2.60 3.04
N LEU A 86 -0.23 -1.83 1.98
CA LEU A 86 -1.13 -0.68 2.09
C LEU A 86 -2.51 -1.07 2.62
N LYS A 87 -3.14 -2.09 2.01
CA LYS A 87 -4.46 -2.57 2.44
C LYS A 87 -4.41 -3.16 3.84
N ALA A 88 -3.43 -4.02 4.13
CA ALA A 88 -3.30 -4.65 5.44
C ALA A 88 -3.07 -3.60 6.55
N GLU A 89 -2.18 -2.63 6.33
CA GLU A 89 -1.88 -1.59 7.30
C GLU A 89 -3.05 -0.63 7.50
N SER A 90 -3.77 -0.23 6.45
CA SER A 90 -4.96 0.62 6.60
C SER A 90 -6.07 -0.08 7.38
N MET A 91 -6.30 -1.37 7.13
CA MET A 91 -7.26 -2.19 7.87
C MET A 91 -6.84 -2.41 9.34
N ARG A 92 -5.54 -2.59 9.60
CA ARG A 92 -5.03 -2.76 10.96
C ARG A 92 -5.17 -1.50 11.81
N ARG A 93 -5.03 -0.32 11.21
CA ARG A 93 -5.05 0.99 11.91
C ARG A 93 -6.45 1.55 12.07
N GLY A 94 -7.35 1.30 11.12
CA GLY A 94 -8.72 1.78 11.16
C GLY A 94 -9.72 0.69 11.57
N GLN A 95 -10.57 0.96 12.55
CA GLN A 95 -11.64 0.05 12.99
C GLN A 95 -12.89 0.18 12.12
N THR A 96 -13.07 1.33 11.49
CA THR A 96 -14.20 1.62 10.60
C THR A 96 -13.69 1.92 9.19
N PRO A 97 -14.51 1.74 8.13
CA PRO A 97 -14.13 2.07 6.76
C PRO A 97 -13.65 3.53 6.62
N ARG A 98 -14.28 4.47 7.34
CA ARG A 98 -13.83 5.87 7.39
C ARG A 98 -12.40 6.00 7.96
N GLU A 99 -12.12 5.33 9.05
CA GLU A 99 -10.79 5.35 9.67
C GLU A 99 -9.76 4.65 8.79
N GLN A 100 -10.12 3.58 8.09
CA GLN A 100 -9.26 2.88 7.13
C GLN A 100 -8.89 3.76 5.94
N LEU A 101 -9.82 4.57 5.43
CA LEU A 101 -9.52 5.58 4.41
C LEU A 101 -8.46 6.56 4.93
N LEU A 102 -8.65 7.15 6.08
CA LEU A 102 -7.69 8.10 6.66
C LEU A 102 -6.34 7.45 6.98
N ALA A 103 -6.36 6.20 7.46
CA ALA A 103 -5.16 5.44 7.76
C ALA A 103 -4.24 5.21 6.55
N ILE A 104 -4.75 5.28 5.31
CA ILE A 104 -3.92 5.28 4.09
C ILE A 104 -2.87 6.39 4.15
N PHE A 105 -3.25 7.59 4.59
CA PHE A 105 -2.30 8.70 4.70
C PHE A 105 -1.36 8.56 5.90
N ASP A 106 -1.79 7.90 6.99
CA ASP A 106 -0.90 7.59 8.11
C ASP A 106 0.18 6.59 7.67
N VAL A 107 -0.19 5.60 6.84
CA VAL A 107 0.75 4.67 6.20
C VAL A 107 1.70 5.42 5.24
N PHE A 108 1.20 6.38 4.49
CA PHE A 108 2.01 7.23 3.62
C PHE A 108 3.01 8.10 4.38
N ALA A 109 2.62 8.66 5.54
CA ALA A 109 3.51 9.45 6.36
C ALA A 109 4.75 8.65 6.80
N GLU A 110 4.57 7.40 7.20
CA GLU A 110 5.69 6.52 7.52
C GLU A 110 6.53 6.17 6.29
N TRP A 111 5.86 5.88 5.17
CA TRP A 111 6.55 5.52 3.92
C TRP A 111 7.37 6.67 3.35
N PHE A 112 6.84 7.90 3.35
CA PHE A 112 7.56 9.10 2.88
C PHE A 112 8.81 9.41 3.73
N GLY A 113 8.81 9.01 5.00
CA GLY A 113 9.96 9.16 5.89
C GLY A 113 11.04 8.07 5.74
N ARG A 114 10.82 7.05 4.91
CA ARG A 114 11.77 5.93 4.76
C ARG A 114 12.90 6.28 3.79
N PRO A 115 14.13 5.82 4.06
CA PRO A 115 15.26 6.03 3.15
C PRO A 115 15.08 5.37 1.76
N ASP A 116 14.22 4.33 1.68
CA ASP A 116 13.88 3.60 0.47
C ASP A 116 12.57 4.07 -0.19
N PHE A 117 12.15 5.32 0.09
CA PHE A 117 11.01 5.92 -0.59
C PHE A 117 11.33 6.20 -2.05
N GLU A 118 10.67 5.48 -2.95
CA GLU A 118 10.90 5.52 -4.40
C GLU A 118 9.69 6.10 -5.17
N GLY A 119 8.64 6.51 -4.45
CA GLY A 119 7.39 6.95 -5.06
C GLY A 119 6.53 5.82 -5.62
N CYS A 120 5.60 6.18 -6.51
CA CYS A 120 4.65 5.23 -7.09
C CYS A 120 5.15 4.67 -8.43
N SER A 121 5.62 3.43 -8.44
CA SER A 121 6.09 2.77 -9.65
C SER A 121 5.04 2.70 -10.77
N PHE A 122 3.74 2.62 -10.44
CA PHE A 122 2.67 2.63 -11.45
C PHE A 122 2.57 3.98 -12.15
N LEU A 123 2.65 5.10 -11.41
CA LEU A 123 2.64 6.45 -11.98
C LEU A 123 3.88 6.68 -12.82
N THR A 124 5.06 6.34 -12.31
CA THR A 124 6.32 6.50 -13.03
C THR A 124 6.33 5.70 -14.33
N THR A 125 5.97 4.41 -14.26
CA THR A 125 5.89 3.57 -15.47
C THR A 125 4.89 4.10 -16.50
N MET A 126 3.71 4.54 -16.06
CA MET A 126 2.68 5.12 -16.94
C MET A 126 3.20 6.38 -17.66
N ILE A 127 3.96 7.22 -16.98
CA ILE A 127 4.55 8.44 -17.55
C ILE A 127 5.71 8.11 -18.49
N GLU A 128 6.58 7.18 -18.10
CA GLU A 128 7.71 6.76 -18.93
C GLU A 128 7.26 6.10 -20.23
N ILE A 129 6.22 5.27 -20.17
CA ILE A 129 5.60 4.64 -21.34
C ILE A 129 4.35 5.43 -21.73
N ASN A 130 4.56 6.55 -22.40
CA ASN A 130 3.51 7.55 -22.69
C ASN A 130 2.55 7.13 -23.82
N ASP A 131 2.73 5.99 -24.45
CA ASP A 131 1.81 5.42 -25.43
C ASP A 131 0.68 4.68 -24.70
N ARG A 132 -0.56 5.19 -24.80
CA ARG A 132 -1.73 4.65 -24.11
C ARG A 132 -2.15 3.26 -24.59
N GLU A 133 -1.81 2.92 -25.82
CA GLU A 133 -2.09 1.59 -26.39
C GLU A 133 -1.01 0.56 -26.04
N HIS A 134 0.10 1.01 -25.48
CA HIS A 134 1.19 0.12 -25.10
C HIS A 134 0.79 -0.81 -23.95
N PRO A 135 1.03 -2.13 -24.01
CA PRO A 135 0.62 -3.10 -22.99
C PRO A 135 1.12 -2.75 -21.58
N VAL A 136 2.34 -2.24 -21.46
CA VAL A 136 2.93 -1.82 -20.17
C VAL A 136 2.18 -0.62 -19.59
N HIS A 137 1.81 0.37 -20.42
CA HIS A 137 1.01 1.51 -19.99
C HIS A 137 -0.35 1.05 -19.47
N GLN A 138 -1.03 0.18 -20.21
CA GLN A 138 -2.32 -0.37 -19.83
C GLN A 138 -2.23 -1.18 -18.53
N ALA A 139 -1.18 -1.96 -18.34
CA ALA A 139 -0.93 -2.68 -17.10
C ALA A 139 -0.76 -1.71 -15.91
N ALA A 140 0.05 -0.66 -16.06
CA ALA A 140 0.24 0.35 -15.02
C ALA A 140 -1.06 1.07 -14.65
N VAL A 141 -1.87 1.45 -15.64
CA VAL A 141 -3.21 2.03 -15.45
C VAL A 141 -4.14 1.05 -14.76
N GLY A 142 -4.11 -0.24 -15.14
CA GLY A 142 -4.90 -1.30 -14.50
C GLY A 142 -4.63 -1.40 -13.00
N HIS A 143 -3.38 -1.33 -12.57
CA HIS A 143 -3.03 -1.33 -11.15
C HIS A 143 -3.51 -0.06 -10.41
N LEU A 144 -3.47 1.10 -11.06
CA LEU A 144 -4.05 2.33 -10.51
C LEU A 144 -5.59 2.24 -10.36
N VAL A 145 -6.26 1.54 -11.28
CA VAL A 145 -7.69 1.22 -11.17
C VAL A 145 -7.94 0.31 -9.96
N ASN A 146 -7.14 -0.71 -9.75
CA ASN A 146 -7.27 -1.62 -8.59
C ASN A 146 -7.14 -0.89 -7.24
N ILE A 147 -6.24 0.08 -7.16
CA ILE A 147 -6.13 0.96 -5.96
C ILE A 147 -7.42 1.75 -5.78
N ARG A 148 -7.96 2.35 -6.85
CA ARG A 148 -9.20 3.11 -6.79
C ARG A 148 -10.38 2.24 -6.39
N SER A 149 -10.50 1.02 -6.90
CA SER A 149 -11.56 0.08 -6.53
C SER A 149 -11.52 -0.31 -5.04
N TYR A 150 -10.33 -0.34 -4.44
CA TYR A 150 -10.22 -0.49 -2.99
C TYR A 150 -10.79 0.71 -2.23
N ILE A 151 -10.53 1.94 -2.71
CA ILE A 151 -11.10 3.17 -2.14
C ILE A 151 -12.62 3.18 -2.32
N GLU A 152 -13.14 2.80 -3.50
CA GLU A 152 -14.56 2.68 -3.79
C GLU A 152 -15.26 1.75 -2.79
N LYS A 153 -14.67 0.59 -2.53
CA LYS A 153 -15.19 -0.34 -1.54
C LYS A 153 -15.29 0.30 -0.14
N LEU A 154 -14.22 0.91 0.34
CA LEU A 154 -14.22 1.57 1.65
C LEU A 154 -15.20 2.74 1.71
N ALA A 155 -15.31 3.52 0.64
CA ALA A 155 -16.25 4.64 0.55
C ALA A 155 -17.71 4.16 0.62
N ALA A 156 -18.06 3.10 -0.11
CA ALA A 156 -19.38 2.50 -0.06
C ALA A 156 -19.71 1.98 1.35
N GLU A 157 -18.79 1.27 1.98
CA GLU A 157 -18.94 0.76 3.34
C GLU A 157 -19.00 1.90 4.39
N ALA A 158 -18.38 3.05 4.11
CA ALA A 158 -18.46 4.25 4.94
C ALA A 158 -19.76 5.05 4.75
N GLY A 159 -20.63 4.67 3.79
CA GLY A 159 -21.89 5.33 3.51
C GLY A 159 -21.78 6.57 2.64
N VAL A 160 -20.71 6.71 1.85
CA VAL A 160 -20.54 7.78 0.86
C VAL A 160 -21.57 7.63 -0.27
N GLY A 161 -22.30 8.72 -0.62
CA GLY A 161 -23.36 8.66 -1.62
C GLY A 161 -22.86 8.53 -3.05
N ASP A 162 -21.92 9.39 -3.48
CA ASP A 162 -21.28 9.33 -4.80
C ASP A 162 -19.90 8.70 -4.68
N VAL A 163 -19.88 7.37 -4.69
CA VAL A 163 -18.67 6.56 -4.46
C VAL A 163 -17.62 6.75 -5.55
N ASP A 164 -18.01 6.82 -6.84
CA ASP A 164 -17.04 6.96 -7.94
C ASP A 164 -16.35 8.34 -7.90
N SER A 165 -17.12 9.42 -7.75
CA SER A 165 -16.56 10.77 -7.63
C SER A 165 -15.65 10.89 -6.43
N PHE A 166 -16.09 10.42 -5.27
CA PHE A 166 -15.28 10.39 -4.06
C PHE A 166 -13.97 9.64 -4.25
N ALA A 167 -14.01 8.43 -4.79
CA ALA A 167 -12.81 7.59 -4.96
C ALA A 167 -11.80 8.22 -5.94
N ARG A 168 -12.28 8.92 -6.98
CA ARG A 168 -11.40 9.70 -7.89
C ARG A 168 -10.74 10.86 -7.17
N GLN A 169 -11.48 11.62 -6.39
CA GLN A 169 -10.97 12.74 -5.58
C GLN A 169 -9.97 12.24 -4.55
N TRP A 170 -10.29 11.16 -3.83
CA TRP A 170 -9.37 10.53 -2.88
C TRP A 170 -8.06 10.08 -3.54
N HIS A 171 -8.18 9.44 -4.70
CA HIS A 171 -7.01 8.99 -5.45
C HIS A 171 -6.16 10.15 -5.98
N ILE A 172 -6.76 11.32 -6.26
CA ILE A 172 -6.03 12.56 -6.58
C ILE A 172 -5.22 12.99 -5.37
N LEU A 173 -5.80 13.01 -4.15
CA LEU A 173 -5.07 13.33 -2.92
C LEU A 173 -3.89 12.37 -2.68
N MET A 174 -4.11 11.07 -2.88
CA MET A 174 -3.03 10.08 -2.76
C MET A 174 -1.88 10.35 -3.73
N LYS A 175 -2.19 10.54 -5.01
CA LYS A 175 -1.17 10.81 -6.05
C LYS A 175 -0.45 12.14 -5.81
N GLY A 176 -1.20 13.18 -5.45
CA GLY A 176 -0.67 14.50 -5.14
C GLY A 176 0.29 14.46 -3.93
N SER A 177 -0.07 13.73 -2.87
CA SER A 177 0.80 13.60 -1.70
C SER A 177 2.12 12.86 -2.00
N ILE A 178 2.07 11.84 -2.87
CA ILE A 178 3.28 11.13 -3.32
C ILE A 178 4.21 12.07 -4.11
N MET A 179 3.64 12.89 -5.01
CA MET A 179 4.43 13.85 -5.78
C MET A 179 5.02 14.95 -4.88
N ALA A 180 4.23 15.51 -3.97
CA ALA A 180 4.70 16.51 -3.02
C ALA A 180 5.82 15.96 -2.10
N ALA A 181 5.74 14.71 -1.69
CA ALA A 181 6.80 14.05 -0.95
C ALA A 181 8.10 13.92 -1.78
N HIS A 182 7.99 13.65 -3.08
CA HIS A 182 9.14 13.67 -4.00
C HIS A 182 9.77 15.05 -4.16
N GLU A 183 8.97 16.12 -4.05
CA GLU A 183 9.45 17.50 -4.03
C GLU A 183 10.16 17.87 -2.71
N GLY A 184 10.12 16.98 -1.71
CA GLY A 184 10.72 17.18 -0.39
C GLY A 184 9.75 17.66 0.69
N ASP A 185 8.44 17.69 0.42
CA ASP A 185 7.43 18.00 1.45
C ASP A 185 7.23 16.82 2.41
N THR A 186 7.93 16.84 3.52
CA THR A 186 7.87 15.82 4.57
C THR A 186 6.50 15.72 5.26
N ALA A 187 5.64 16.74 5.12
CA ALA A 187 4.30 16.77 5.70
C ALA A 187 3.18 16.52 4.67
N ALA A 188 3.52 16.10 3.44
CA ALA A 188 2.57 15.89 2.35
C ALA A 188 1.42 14.93 2.73
N ALA A 189 1.73 13.83 3.43
CA ALA A 189 0.73 12.88 3.88
C ALA A 189 -0.23 13.46 4.93
N VAL A 190 0.28 14.27 5.85
CA VAL A 190 -0.53 14.95 6.89
C VAL A 190 -1.52 15.90 6.22
N ARG A 191 -1.05 16.75 5.28
CA ARG A 191 -1.91 17.66 4.52
C ARG A 191 -2.96 16.91 3.70
N ALA A 192 -2.58 15.82 3.06
CA ALA A 192 -3.52 15.00 2.30
C ALA A 192 -4.58 14.35 3.22
N ARG A 193 -4.20 13.94 4.42
CA ARG A 193 -5.12 13.41 5.44
C ARG A 193 -6.13 14.47 5.89
N GLU A 194 -5.69 15.70 6.16
CA GLU A 194 -6.55 16.83 6.52
C GLU A 194 -7.57 17.13 5.40
N LEU A 195 -7.12 17.16 4.14
CA LEU A 195 -8.00 17.31 2.98
C LEU A 195 -8.95 16.12 2.83
N GLY A 196 -8.49 14.91 3.11
CA GLY A 196 -9.31 13.70 3.14
C GLY A 196 -10.42 13.77 4.19
N GLU A 197 -10.15 14.34 5.37
CA GLU A 197 -11.20 14.58 6.38
C GLU A 197 -12.27 15.56 5.92
N LEU A 198 -11.87 16.64 5.23
CA LEU A 198 -12.81 17.59 4.63
C LEU A 198 -13.67 16.91 3.56
N LEU A 199 -13.03 16.12 2.69
CA LEU A 199 -13.72 15.37 1.65
C LEU A 199 -14.76 14.39 2.22
N LEU A 200 -14.40 13.65 3.28
CA LEU A 200 -15.33 12.76 3.97
C LEU A 200 -16.53 13.49 4.55
N ARG A 201 -16.33 14.68 5.13
CA ARG A 201 -17.43 15.52 5.66
C ARG A 201 -18.35 16.02 4.56
N GLU A 202 -17.78 16.49 3.43
CA GLU A 202 -18.54 16.97 2.27
C GLU A 202 -19.44 15.87 1.70
N HIS A 203 -18.97 14.64 1.71
CA HIS A 203 -19.75 13.46 1.27
C HIS A 203 -20.61 12.84 2.39
N GLY A 204 -20.84 13.54 3.49
CA GLY A 204 -21.74 13.13 4.58
C GLY A 204 -21.17 12.08 5.53
N CYS A 205 -19.93 11.65 5.35
CA CYS A 205 -19.28 10.67 6.20
C CYS A 205 -18.66 11.36 7.43
N LEU A 206 -19.47 11.57 8.46
CA LEU A 206 -19.04 12.20 9.70
C LEU A 206 -18.36 11.21 10.65
N PRO A 207 -17.42 11.68 11.53
CA PRO A 207 -16.88 10.83 12.58
C PRO A 207 -18.01 10.35 13.50
N ALA A 208 -17.91 9.09 13.98
CA ALA A 208 -18.84 8.61 14.98
C ALA A 208 -18.86 9.61 16.15
N ARG A 209 -20.01 10.24 16.37
CA ARG A 209 -20.19 11.10 17.54
C ARG A 209 -19.86 10.24 18.74
N ALA A 210 -18.87 10.63 19.54
CA ALA A 210 -18.77 10.15 20.91
C ALA A 210 -20.17 10.37 21.49
N LEU A 211 -20.84 9.28 21.84
CA LEU A 211 -22.14 9.33 22.51
C LEU A 211 -21.92 10.16 23.78
N ARG A 212 -22.26 11.44 23.72
CA ARG A 212 -22.42 12.21 24.94
C ARG A 212 -23.49 11.48 25.76
N PRO A 213 -23.19 11.04 26.95
CA PRO A 213 -24.24 10.55 27.83
C PRO A 213 -25.33 11.65 27.90
N PRO A 214 -26.60 11.27 27.87
CA PRO A 214 -27.68 12.26 27.96
C PRO A 214 -27.40 13.13 29.18
N LEU A 215 -27.37 14.45 28.99
CA LEU A 215 -27.28 15.42 30.05
C LEU A 215 -28.36 15.06 31.06
N GLY A 216 -27.91 14.48 32.19
CA GLY A 216 -28.78 14.10 33.27
C GLY A 216 -29.65 15.29 33.67
N THR A 217 -30.93 15.06 33.70
CA THR A 217 -31.95 15.94 34.27
C THR A 217 -31.41 16.63 35.49
N ARG A 218 -31.36 17.96 35.44
CA ARG A 218 -31.00 18.86 36.51
C ARG A 218 -31.96 18.62 37.69
N VAL A 219 -31.57 17.80 38.65
CA VAL A 219 -32.27 17.74 39.94
C VAL A 219 -31.83 18.97 40.73
N SER A 220 -32.73 19.94 40.80
CA SER A 220 -32.64 21.07 41.75
C SER A 220 -32.76 20.55 43.16
N ARG A 221 -31.71 20.64 43.95
CA ARG A 221 -31.81 20.64 45.39
C ARG A 221 -30.74 21.47 46.05
N GLY A 222 -31.20 22.52 46.71
CA GLY A 222 -31.00 22.70 48.15
C GLY A 222 -29.72 23.40 48.52
N ARG A 223 -29.87 24.67 48.79
CA ARG A 223 -28.93 25.55 49.48
C ARG A 223 -28.63 25.00 50.85
N VAL A 224 -27.37 24.64 51.16
CA VAL A 224 -26.88 24.54 52.53
C VAL A 224 -25.58 25.33 52.65
N SER A 225 -25.56 26.15 53.69
CA SER A 225 -24.65 27.22 54.04
C SER A 225 -23.21 26.73 54.35
N GLN A 226 -22.29 27.67 54.20
CA GLN A 226 -20.86 27.60 54.56
C GLN A 226 -20.62 27.35 56.06
N PRO A 227 -19.39 27.02 56.53
CA PRO A 227 -18.48 28.08 56.90
C PRO A 227 -17.01 27.92 56.40
N LEU A 228 -16.36 29.08 56.51
CA LEU A 228 -14.94 29.37 56.27
C LEU A 228 -13.97 28.60 57.19
N ALA A 229 -12.79 28.24 56.64
CA ALA A 229 -11.51 28.33 57.35
C ALA A 229 -10.32 28.28 56.39
N SER A 230 -9.63 29.36 56.22
CA SER A 230 -8.20 29.68 56.37
C SER A 230 -7.12 28.78 55.74
N SER A 231 -6.31 29.47 54.89
CA SER A 231 -4.97 29.20 54.33
C SER A 231 -3.92 28.62 55.33
N PRO A 232 -2.71 28.16 54.86
CA PRO A 232 -1.76 28.96 54.09
C PRO A 232 -0.94 28.21 53.03
N ARG A 233 -0.28 29.00 52.13
CA ARG A 233 0.89 28.58 51.33
C ARG A 233 2.15 28.45 52.21
N PRO A 234 3.17 27.68 51.77
CA PRO A 234 4.28 28.17 50.97
C PRO A 234 4.69 27.15 49.89
N GLY A 235 5.24 27.49 48.78
CA GLY A 235 6.53 28.15 48.46
C GLY A 235 7.63 27.11 48.19
N TRP A 236 7.96 26.89 46.97
CA TRP A 236 9.21 26.97 46.18
C TRP A 236 8.94 26.56 44.75
#